data_29a6f0a6da46a4b00daf1a83f06233be
#
_entry.id   29a6f0a6da46a4b00daf1a83f06233be
#
_cell.length_a   1.000
_cell.length_b   1.000
_cell.length_c   1.000
_cell.angle_alpha   90.00
_cell.angle_beta   90.00
_cell.angle_gamma   90.00
#
_symmetry.space_group_name_H-M   'P 1'
#
loop_
_entity.id
_entity.type
_entity.pdbx_description
1 polymer ?
#
loop_
_entity_poly.entity_id
_entity_poly.type
_entity_poly.pdbx_seq_one_letter_code
_entity_poly.pdbx_strand_id
1 'polypeptide(L)'
;TLLDSGTYRLRSIIETEEPFPGIREDGVASFITAILRLALHSELPLSVVRLARPVPKGIEDRYQLFFQCPVEFDARHTELEFSGDVLDEPLASANPELAEMYEMLTIEYLDKIDKLDFPARVTNELIRLLPTGVSAKERVASALNMSTRTLYNKLESSGTTYREVLDATRQRLAEQCIKQDLPIYEIAYLIGFSDTANFSRAFKKWTGQSPLEYRRSLDN
;
A
#
# COMPACT_ATOMS: atom_id res chain seq x y z
N THR A 1 5.90 -13.68 13.18
CA THR A 1 7.33 -13.77 13.49
C THR A 1 7.52 -14.56 14.77
N LEU A 2 8.42 -15.57 14.77
CA LEU A 2 8.85 -16.29 15.97
C LEU A 2 9.78 -15.38 16.78
N LEU A 3 9.57 -15.29 18.09
CA LEU A 3 10.44 -14.63 19.06
C LEU A 3 11.35 -15.68 19.74
N ASP A 4 12.48 -15.22 20.29
CA ASP A 4 13.50 -16.11 20.91
C ASP A 4 13.02 -16.99 22.08
N SER A 5 11.79 -16.77 22.56
CA SER A 5 11.20 -17.47 23.73
C SER A 5 10.19 -18.57 23.35
N GLY A 6 10.08 -18.98 22.08
CA GLY A 6 9.00 -19.87 21.63
C GLY A 6 7.64 -19.17 21.55
N THR A 7 7.60 -17.85 21.60
CA THR A 7 6.42 -17.02 21.45
C THR A 7 6.29 -16.56 20.00
N TYR A 8 5.10 -16.66 19.44
CA TYR A 8 4.78 -16.12 18.13
C TYR A 8 4.15 -14.74 18.26
N ARG A 9 4.55 -13.84 17.35
CA ARG A 9 3.92 -12.54 17.18
C ARG A 9 3.32 -12.44 15.79
N LEU A 10 2.02 -12.20 15.75
CA LEU A 10 1.31 -11.81 14.54
C LEU A 10 1.16 -10.30 14.56
N ARG A 11 1.62 -9.62 13.51
CA ARG A 11 1.53 -8.18 13.35
C ARG A 11 0.71 -7.85 12.12
N SER A 12 -0.28 -6.99 12.28
CA SER A 12 -0.98 -6.36 11.17
C SER A 12 -0.21 -5.11 10.73
N ILE A 13 0.21 -5.09 9.47
CA ILE A 13 0.84 -3.92 8.84
C ILE A 13 -0.13 -3.44 7.77
N ILE A 14 -0.72 -2.27 7.99
CA ILE A 14 -1.62 -1.67 7.03
C ILE A 14 -1.01 -0.33 6.60
N GLU A 15 -0.50 -0.31 5.39
CA GLU A 15 0.04 0.88 4.74
C GLU A 15 -1.12 1.68 4.13
N THR A 16 -1.61 2.70 4.83
CA THR A 16 -2.59 3.64 4.29
C THR A 16 -2.23 5.06 4.70
N GLU A 17 -2.49 6.01 3.82
CA GLU A 17 -2.25 7.44 4.07
C GLU A 17 -3.35 8.07 4.92
N GLU A 18 -4.52 7.41 5.06
CA GLU A 18 -5.63 7.92 5.87
C GLU A 18 -5.67 7.25 7.24
N PRO A 19 -5.86 8.05 8.33
CA PRO A 19 -6.05 7.51 9.66
C PRO A 19 -7.41 6.82 9.72
N PHE A 20 -7.41 5.50 9.80
CA PHE A 20 -8.66 4.75 10.00
C PHE A 20 -9.16 4.89 11.43
N PRO A 21 -10.49 4.94 11.63
CA PRO A 21 -11.08 4.83 12.96
C PRO A 21 -10.61 3.54 13.65
N GLY A 22 -10.36 3.59 14.94
CA GLY A 22 -9.90 2.44 15.75
C GLY A 22 -10.74 1.17 15.64
N ILE A 23 -11.97 1.25 15.11
CA ILE A 23 -12.85 0.11 14.79
C ILE A 23 -12.18 -0.93 13.89
N ARG A 24 -11.32 -0.51 12.95
CA ARG A 24 -10.62 -1.44 12.06
C ARG A 24 -9.59 -2.27 12.83
N GLU A 25 -8.83 -1.62 13.70
CA GLU A 25 -7.83 -2.30 14.53
C GLU A 25 -8.50 -3.33 15.45
N ASP A 26 -9.62 -2.96 16.03
CA ASP A 26 -10.47 -3.84 16.83
C ASP A 26 -10.98 -5.02 16.01
N GLY A 27 -11.48 -4.72 14.78
CA GLY A 27 -12.00 -5.72 13.86
C GLY A 27 -10.96 -6.76 13.46
N VAL A 28 -9.76 -6.32 13.08
CA VAL A 28 -8.66 -7.22 12.69
C VAL A 28 -8.22 -8.09 13.86
N ALA A 29 -7.94 -7.49 15.01
CA ALA A 29 -7.49 -8.24 16.20
C ALA A 29 -8.54 -9.24 16.68
N SER A 30 -9.81 -8.82 16.77
CA SER A 30 -10.90 -9.69 17.23
C SER A 30 -11.22 -10.81 16.25
N PHE A 31 -11.20 -10.53 14.94
CA PHE A 31 -11.44 -11.51 13.89
C PHE A 31 -10.38 -12.62 13.91
N ILE A 32 -9.09 -12.24 13.94
CA ILE A 32 -7.98 -13.20 14.00
C ILE A 32 -8.09 -14.06 15.28
N THR A 33 -8.33 -13.42 16.43
CA THR A 33 -8.49 -14.15 17.69
C THR A 33 -9.65 -15.14 17.64
N ALA A 34 -10.79 -14.74 17.09
CA ALA A 34 -11.97 -15.59 16.97
C ALA A 34 -11.73 -16.79 16.04
N ILE A 35 -11.08 -16.56 14.89
CA ILE A 35 -10.75 -17.65 13.95
C ILE A 35 -9.77 -18.65 14.57
N LEU A 36 -8.71 -18.16 15.24
CA LEU A 36 -7.75 -19.05 15.89
C LEU A 36 -8.39 -19.89 17.00
N ARG A 37 -9.24 -19.29 17.82
CA ARG A 37 -10.01 -20.03 18.85
C ARG A 37 -10.94 -21.08 18.24
N LEU A 38 -11.61 -20.72 17.15
CA LEU A 38 -12.48 -21.65 16.43
C LEU A 38 -11.69 -22.82 15.82
N ALA A 39 -10.55 -22.55 15.19
CA ALA A 39 -9.70 -23.55 14.54
C ALA A 39 -9.07 -24.53 15.56
N LEU A 40 -8.60 -24.01 16.70
CA LEU A 40 -7.96 -24.79 17.75
C LEU A 40 -8.96 -25.55 18.63
N HIS A 41 -10.26 -25.27 18.54
CA HIS A 41 -11.29 -25.79 19.46
C HIS A 41 -10.95 -25.59 20.94
N SER A 42 -10.12 -24.59 21.26
CA SER A 42 -9.59 -24.31 22.59
C SER A 42 -9.44 -22.81 22.82
N GLU A 43 -9.17 -22.43 24.06
CA GLU A 43 -8.77 -21.07 24.36
C GLU A 43 -7.38 -20.80 23.78
N LEU A 44 -7.27 -19.78 22.91
CA LEU A 44 -5.98 -19.32 22.40
C LEU A 44 -5.23 -18.62 23.56
N PRO A 45 -4.07 -19.14 24.01
CA PRO A 45 -3.31 -18.56 25.12
C PRO A 45 -2.58 -17.29 24.66
N LEU A 46 -3.32 -16.18 24.50
CA LEU A 46 -2.74 -14.88 24.20
C LEU A 46 -1.94 -14.39 25.43
N SER A 47 -0.70 -14.00 25.20
CA SER A 47 0.15 -13.38 26.22
C SER A 47 -0.13 -11.89 26.36
N VAL A 48 -0.30 -11.20 25.23
CA VAL A 48 -0.65 -9.77 25.17
C VAL A 48 -1.23 -9.43 23.80
N VAL A 49 -2.15 -8.49 23.80
CA VAL A 49 -2.66 -7.84 22.58
C VAL A 49 -2.27 -6.38 22.60
N ARG A 50 -1.61 -5.89 21.53
CA ARG A 50 -1.31 -4.47 21.33
C ARG A 50 -2.18 -3.94 20.21
N LEU A 51 -2.82 -2.79 20.44
CA LEU A 51 -3.69 -2.16 19.46
C LEU A 51 -3.13 -0.79 19.04
N ALA A 52 -2.98 -0.58 17.74
CA ALA A 52 -2.52 0.68 17.16
C ALA A 52 -3.65 1.72 17.11
N ARG A 53 -4.27 1.96 18.26
CA ARG A 53 -5.36 2.91 18.43
C ARG A 53 -5.36 3.52 19.83
N PRO A 54 -5.94 4.72 20.02
CA PRO A 54 -6.14 5.29 21.36
C PRO A 54 -7.05 4.45 22.25
N VAL A 55 -6.84 4.57 23.56
CA VAL A 55 -7.69 3.93 24.58
C VAL A 55 -9.15 4.33 24.40
N PRO A 56 -10.07 3.37 24.21
CA PRO A 56 -11.51 3.67 24.09
C PRO A 56 -12.11 3.92 25.46
N LYS A 57 -12.51 5.16 25.74
CA LYS A 57 -13.01 5.57 27.06
C LYS A 57 -14.24 4.78 27.49
N GLY A 58 -14.17 4.19 28.67
CA GLY A 58 -15.30 3.56 29.38
C GLY A 58 -15.67 2.16 28.88
N ILE A 59 -14.86 1.54 28.04
CA ILE A 59 -15.07 0.16 27.57
C ILE A 59 -13.78 -0.68 27.60
N GLU A 60 -12.74 -0.21 28.27
CA GLU A 60 -11.43 -0.87 28.36
C GLU A 60 -11.54 -2.30 28.88
N ASP A 61 -12.37 -2.53 29.90
CA ASP A 61 -12.59 -3.84 30.47
C ASP A 61 -13.16 -4.87 29.49
N ARG A 62 -13.91 -4.41 28.48
CA ARG A 62 -14.46 -5.30 27.44
C ARG A 62 -13.38 -5.92 26.57
N TYR A 63 -12.28 -5.22 26.36
CA TYR A 63 -11.15 -5.75 25.60
C TYR A 63 -10.45 -6.86 26.39
N GLN A 64 -10.18 -6.64 27.67
CA GLN A 64 -9.58 -7.67 28.52
C GLN A 64 -10.50 -8.89 28.65
N LEU A 65 -11.81 -8.67 28.77
CA LEU A 65 -12.79 -9.75 28.81
C LEU A 65 -12.83 -10.57 27.51
N PHE A 66 -12.75 -9.90 26.35
CA PHE A 66 -12.77 -10.58 25.04
C PHE A 66 -11.46 -11.31 24.74
N PHE A 67 -10.33 -10.62 24.90
CA PHE A 67 -9.02 -11.20 24.57
C PHE A 67 -8.50 -12.15 25.65
N GLN A 68 -8.97 -12.04 26.88
CA GLN A 68 -8.57 -12.84 28.06
C GLN A 68 -7.07 -12.72 28.37
N CYS A 69 -6.47 -11.57 28.07
CA CYS A 69 -5.08 -11.24 28.31
C CYS A 69 -4.92 -9.72 28.49
N PRO A 70 -3.76 -9.22 28.93
CA PRO A 70 -3.45 -7.80 28.94
C PRO A 70 -3.60 -7.18 27.55
N VAL A 71 -4.23 -5.99 27.48
CA VAL A 71 -4.39 -5.22 26.24
C VAL A 71 -3.69 -3.88 26.39
N GLU A 72 -2.75 -3.60 25.49
CA GLU A 72 -1.98 -2.35 25.42
C GLU A 72 -2.51 -1.51 24.24
N PHE A 73 -2.82 -0.25 24.48
CA PHE A 73 -3.27 0.70 23.48
C PHE A 73 -2.13 1.65 23.07
N ASP A 74 -2.39 2.50 22.07
CA ASP A 74 -1.42 3.46 21.52
C ASP A 74 -0.12 2.80 20.99
N ALA A 75 -0.20 1.54 20.61
CA ALA A 75 0.91 0.81 20.02
C ALA A 75 1.19 1.29 18.58
N ARG A 76 2.43 1.08 18.12
CA ARG A 76 2.82 1.42 16.75
C ARG A 76 2.12 0.55 15.70
N HIS A 77 1.85 -0.71 16.04
CA HIS A 77 1.20 -1.70 15.17
C HIS A 77 0.24 -2.52 16.01
N THR A 78 -0.82 -3.03 15.36
CA THR A 78 -1.69 -4.04 16.00
C THR A 78 -0.98 -5.39 16.00
N GLU A 79 -0.78 -5.96 17.18
CA GLU A 79 -0.03 -7.18 17.43
C GLU A 79 -0.76 -8.12 18.38
N LEU A 80 -0.68 -9.42 18.09
CA LEU A 80 -1.11 -10.50 18.98
C LEU A 80 0.10 -11.38 19.30
N GLU A 81 0.36 -11.62 20.58
CA GLU A 81 1.42 -12.55 21.02
C GLU A 81 0.78 -13.76 21.72
N PHE A 82 1.24 -14.95 21.35
CA PHE A 82 0.76 -16.22 21.91
C PHE A 82 1.86 -17.29 21.92
N SER A 83 1.68 -18.33 22.75
CA SER A 83 2.63 -19.45 22.82
C SER A 83 2.68 -20.22 21.51
N GLY A 84 3.87 -20.60 21.07
CA GLY A 84 4.10 -21.43 19.89
C GLY A 84 3.57 -22.84 20.03
N ASP A 85 3.43 -23.35 21.25
CA ASP A 85 2.98 -24.73 21.50
C ASP A 85 1.63 -25.03 20.83
N VAL A 86 0.75 -24.03 20.74
CA VAL A 86 -0.56 -24.16 20.08
C VAL A 86 -0.47 -24.37 18.58
N LEU A 87 0.64 -23.97 17.93
CA LEU A 87 0.80 -24.09 16.46
C LEU A 87 1.24 -25.49 16.04
N ASP A 88 1.81 -26.25 16.96
CA ASP A 88 2.28 -27.61 16.71
C ASP A 88 1.18 -28.67 16.92
N GLU A 89 0.02 -28.25 17.46
CA GLU A 89 -1.12 -29.14 17.64
C GLU A 89 -1.81 -29.44 16.31
N PRO A 90 -2.02 -30.71 15.93
CA PRO A 90 -2.73 -31.06 14.70
C PRO A 90 -4.18 -30.58 14.78
N LEU A 91 -4.62 -29.80 13.83
CA LEU A 91 -6.03 -29.42 13.71
C LEU A 91 -6.85 -30.65 13.26
N ALA A 92 -7.97 -30.92 13.92
CA ALA A 92 -8.86 -32.02 13.56
C ALA A 92 -9.42 -31.91 12.14
N SER A 93 -9.48 -30.69 11.60
CA SER A 93 -9.92 -30.37 10.24
C SER A 93 -8.76 -30.17 9.25
N ALA A 94 -7.52 -30.49 9.62
CA ALA A 94 -6.36 -30.30 8.77
C ALA A 94 -6.47 -31.11 7.49
N ASN A 95 -6.34 -30.43 6.36
CA ASN A 95 -6.24 -31.04 5.05
C ASN A 95 -5.02 -30.46 4.34
N PRO A 96 -3.85 -31.14 4.38
CA PRO A 96 -2.62 -30.65 3.79
C PRO A 96 -2.72 -30.37 2.29
N GLU A 97 -3.44 -31.21 1.53
CA GLU A 97 -3.61 -31.04 0.08
C GLU A 97 -4.40 -29.76 -0.22
N LEU A 98 -5.46 -29.51 0.56
CA LEU A 98 -6.26 -28.30 0.42
C LEU A 98 -5.48 -27.05 0.84
N ALA A 99 -4.64 -27.14 1.88
CA ALA A 99 -3.77 -26.06 2.32
C ALA A 99 -2.76 -25.68 1.23
N GLU A 100 -2.09 -26.65 0.62
CA GLU A 100 -1.16 -26.45 -0.48
C GLU A 100 -1.85 -25.79 -1.70
N MET A 101 -3.05 -26.27 -2.05
CA MET A 101 -3.82 -25.68 -3.14
C MET A 101 -4.17 -24.20 -2.85
N TYR A 102 -4.62 -23.88 -1.63
CA TYR A 102 -4.92 -22.49 -1.24
C TYR A 102 -3.67 -21.61 -1.20
N GLU A 103 -2.54 -22.14 -0.78
CA GLU A 103 -1.27 -21.43 -0.80
C GLU A 103 -0.90 -21.04 -2.24
N MET A 104 -0.96 -21.99 -3.17
CA MET A 104 -0.69 -21.72 -4.59
C MET A 104 -1.64 -20.66 -5.17
N LEU A 105 -2.95 -20.77 -4.90
CA LEU A 105 -3.94 -19.79 -5.35
C LEU A 105 -3.68 -18.39 -4.74
N THR A 106 -3.28 -18.34 -3.49
CA THR A 106 -2.96 -17.09 -2.80
C THR A 106 -1.74 -16.43 -3.41
N ILE A 107 -0.68 -17.18 -3.68
CA ILE A 107 0.54 -16.67 -4.35
C ILE A 107 0.19 -16.12 -5.73
N GLU A 108 -0.59 -16.85 -6.54
CA GLU A 108 -1.04 -16.38 -7.85
C GLU A 108 -1.87 -15.10 -7.76
N TYR A 109 -2.75 -15.01 -6.78
CA TYR A 109 -3.60 -13.83 -6.55
C TYR A 109 -2.78 -12.60 -6.12
N LEU A 110 -1.82 -12.79 -5.21
CA LEU A 110 -0.92 -11.73 -4.77
C LEU A 110 -0.03 -11.21 -5.92
N ASP A 111 0.47 -12.11 -6.77
CA ASP A 111 1.24 -11.74 -7.97
C ASP A 111 0.39 -10.91 -8.95
N LYS A 112 -0.88 -11.27 -9.12
CA LYS A 112 -1.82 -10.47 -9.94
C LYS A 112 -2.05 -9.08 -9.35
N ILE A 113 -2.24 -8.97 -8.03
CA ILE A 113 -2.41 -7.68 -7.34
C ILE A 113 -1.15 -6.82 -7.50
N ASP A 114 0.04 -7.36 -7.24
CA ASP A 114 1.31 -6.62 -7.38
C ASP A 114 1.48 -6.10 -8.82
N LYS A 115 1.14 -6.90 -9.83
CA LYS A 115 1.18 -6.46 -11.24
C LYS A 115 0.22 -5.32 -11.55
N LEU A 116 -0.97 -5.31 -10.96
CA LEU A 116 -1.97 -4.25 -11.16
C LEU A 116 -1.61 -2.98 -10.39
N ASP A 117 -1.04 -3.10 -9.19
CA ASP A 117 -0.71 -1.98 -8.31
C ASP A 117 0.64 -1.33 -8.64
N PHE A 118 1.57 -2.08 -9.22
CA PHE A 118 2.94 -1.61 -9.44
C PHE A 118 3.04 -0.34 -10.29
N PRO A 119 2.32 -0.17 -11.41
CA PRO A 119 2.29 1.10 -12.15
C PRO A 119 1.77 2.28 -11.30
N ALA A 120 0.82 2.06 -10.40
CA ALA A 120 0.31 3.09 -9.50
C ALA A 120 1.38 3.52 -8.48
N ARG A 121 2.15 2.58 -7.92
CA ARG A 121 3.28 2.86 -7.03
C ARG A 121 4.36 3.69 -7.75
N VAL A 122 4.69 3.33 -9.00
CA VAL A 122 5.62 4.12 -9.83
C VAL A 122 5.08 5.53 -10.09
N THR A 123 3.78 5.66 -10.36
CA THR A 123 3.10 6.95 -10.54
C THR A 123 3.22 7.83 -9.30
N ASN A 124 2.98 7.30 -8.11
CA ASN A 124 3.07 8.04 -6.85
C ASN A 124 4.50 8.56 -6.61
N GLU A 125 5.52 7.74 -6.86
CA GLU A 125 6.92 8.18 -6.77
C GLU A 125 7.27 9.26 -7.82
N LEU A 126 6.73 9.15 -9.03
CA LEU A 126 6.89 10.18 -10.06
C LEU A 126 6.27 11.50 -9.64
N ILE A 127 5.06 11.51 -9.09
CA ILE A 127 4.39 12.73 -8.59
C ILE A 127 5.26 13.43 -7.55
N ARG A 128 5.90 12.67 -6.65
CA ARG A 128 6.79 13.21 -5.62
C ARG A 128 8.11 13.77 -6.19
N LEU A 129 8.66 13.13 -7.20
CA LEU A 129 9.99 13.45 -7.74
C LEU A 129 9.98 14.49 -8.86
N LEU A 130 8.93 14.56 -9.68
CA LEU A 130 8.84 15.48 -10.82
C LEU A 130 9.07 16.95 -10.46
N PRO A 131 8.50 17.53 -9.37
CA PRO A 131 8.72 18.92 -8.99
C PRO A 131 10.17 19.24 -8.60
N THR A 132 10.97 18.23 -8.28
CA THR A 132 12.40 18.42 -7.95
C THR A 132 13.29 18.50 -9.20
N GLY A 133 12.73 18.48 -10.40
CA GLY A 133 13.45 18.46 -11.69
C GLY A 133 14.12 17.12 -11.99
N VAL A 134 13.87 16.09 -11.22
CA VAL A 134 14.53 14.79 -11.33
C VAL A 134 13.52 13.70 -11.62
N SER A 135 13.35 13.38 -12.89
CA SER A 135 12.56 12.23 -13.36
C SER A 135 13.43 11.03 -13.74
N ALA A 136 14.66 10.99 -13.22
CA ALA A 136 15.58 9.91 -13.54
C ALA A 136 15.06 8.57 -13.02
N LYS A 137 14.92 7.60 -13.92
CA LYS A 137 14.49 6.24 -13.62
C LYS A 137 15.26 5.59 -12.47
N GLU A 138 16.52 5.97 -12.30
CA GLU A 138 17.39 5.53 -11.22
C GLU A 138 16.88 5.95 -9.85
N ARG A 139 16.34 7.18 -9.75
CA ARG A 139 15.78 7.69 -8.48
C ARG A 139 14.43 7.04 -8.15
N VAL A 140 13.59 6.83 -9.14
CA VAL A 140 12.32 6.09 -8.95
C VAL A 140 12.62 4.65 -8.52
N ALA A 141 13.56 3.97 -9.18
CA ALA A 141 13.95 2.62 -8.80
C ALA A 141 14.52 2.57 -7.37
N SER A 142 15.40 3.52 -7.02
CA SER A 142 15.95 3.64 -5.66
C SER A 142 14.89 3.90 -4.60
N ALA A 143 13.92 4.78 -4.88
CA ALA A 143 12.81 5.08 -3.98
C ALA A 143 11.91 3.85 -3.73
N LEU A 144 11.78 2.99 -4.73
CA LEU A 144 11.07 1.71 -4.63
C LEU A 144 11.97 0.54 -4.15
N ASN A 145 13.19 0.82 -3.67
CA ASN A 145 14.16 -0.16 -3.20
C ASN A 145 14.49 -1.27 -4.21
N MET A 146 14.64 -0.91 -5.49
CA MET A 146 14.95 -1.87 -6.55
C MET A 146 15.94 -1.31 -7.59
N SER A 147 16.49 -2.20 -8.43
CA SER A 147 17.29 -1.79 -9.58
C SER A 147 16.41 -1.27 -10.73
N THR A 148 16.99 -0.47 -11.63
CA THR A 148 16.30 -0.03 -12.85
C THR A 148 15.87 -1.21 -13.73
N ARG A 149 16.66 -2.29 -13.75
CA ARG A 149 16.31 -3.52 -14.47
C ARG A 149 15.04 -4.16 -13.89
N THR A 150 14.96 -4.26 -12.56
CA THR A 150 13.78 -4.80 -11.86
C THR A 150 12.55 -3.91 -12.11
N LEU A 151 12.72 -2.57 -12.08
CA LEU A 151 11.66 -1.62 -12.40
C LEU A 151 11.08 -1.86 -13.80
N TYR A 152 11.94 -2.01 -14.82
CA TYR A 152 11.48 -2.27 -16.18
C TYR A 152 10.77 -3.61 -16.31
N ASN A 153 11.34 -4.69 -15.77
CA ASN A 153 10.74 -6.02 -15.85
C ASN A 153 9.36 -6.07 -15.17
N LYS A 154 9.20 -5.41 -14.02
CA LYS A 154 7.90 -5.34 -13.33
C LYS A 154 6.87 -4.52 -14.11
N LEU A 155 7.24 -3.40 -14.71
CA LEU A 155 6.34 -2.61 -15.55
C LEU A 155 5.94 -3.39 -16.81
N GLU A 156 6.87 -4.07 -17.45
CA GLU A 156 6.60 -4.92 -18.62
C GLU A 156 5.65 -6.08 -18.26
N SER A 157 5.85 -6.72 -17.12
CA SER A 157 4.93 -7.76 -16.61
C SER A 157 3.53 -7.21 -16.26
N SER A 158 3.43 -5.92 -15.99
CA SER A 158 2.17 -5.18 -15.79
C SER A 158 1.57 -4.65 -17.11
N GLY A 159 2.17 -4.98 -18.26
CA GLY A 159 1.68 -4.58 -19.59
C GLY A 159 1.94 -3.12 -19.94
N THR A 160 2.91 -2.45 -19.30
CA THR A 160 3.24 -1.04 -19.57
C THR A 160 4.76 -0.81 -19.53
N THR A 161 5.17 0.40 -19.92
CA THR A 161 6.57 0.82 -19.87
C THR A 161 6.76 2.04 -18.96
N TYR A 162 7.99 2.23 -18.47
CA TYR A 162 8.32 3.42 -17.68
C TYR A 162 7.98 4.74 -18.39
N ARG A 163 8.18 4.78 -19.71
CA ARG A 163 7.87 5.96 -20.52
C ARG A 163 6.37 6.24 -20.57
N GLU A 164 5.56 5.21 -20.74
CA GLU A 164 4.10 5.35 -20.74
C GLU A 164 3.58 5.83 -19.40
N VAL A 165 4.05 5.25 -18.28
CA VAL A 165 3.68 5.69 -16.92
C VAL A 165 4.13 7.14 -16.69
N LEU A 166 5.34 7.52 -17.07
CA LEU A 166 5.86 8.88 -16.96
C LEU A 166 5.04 9.88 -17.78
N ASP A 167 4.78 9.56 -19.05
CA ASP A 167 4.02 10.42 -19.95
C ASP A 167 2.57 10.61 -19.47
N ALA A 168 1.90 9.52 -19.04
CA ALA A 168 0.55 9.57 -18.45
C ALA A 168 0.50 10.38 -17.16
N THR A 169 1.50 10.22 -16.27
CA THR A 169 1.60 11.00 -15.04
C THR A 169 1.78 12.49 -15.32
N ARG A 170 2.69 12.83 -16.23
CA ARG A 170 2.93 14.22 -16.64
C ARG A 170 1.71 14.86 -17.27
N GLN A 171 1.03 14.15 -18.17
CA GLN A 171 -0.21 14.62 -18.78
C GLN A 171 -1.26 14.95 -17.73
N ARG A 172 -1.55 14.01 -16.83
CA ARG A 172 -2.55 14.19 -15.76
C ARG A 172 -2.24 15.39 -14.88
N LEU A 173 -0.98 15.53 -14.43
CA LEU A 173 -0.55 16.67 -13.62
C LEU A 173 -0.67 17.99 -14.40
N ALA A 174 -0.26 18.03 -15.68
CA ALA A 174 -0.38 19.21 -16.51
C ALA A 174 -1.84 19.67 -16.67
N GLU A 175 -2.75 18.73 -16.95
CA GLU A 175 -4.20 19.03 -17.07
C GLU A 175 -4.77 19.58 -15.75
N GLN A 176 -4.36 19.02 -14.61
CA GLN A 176 -4.77 19.54 -13.29
C GLN A 176 -4.23 20.96 -13.03
N CYS A 177 -2.95 21.19 -13.32
CA CYS A 177 -2.35 22.52 -13.12
C CYS A 177 -2.94 23.57 -14.08
N ILE A 178 -3.29 23.20 -15.31
CA ILE A 178 -3.97 24.10 -16.26
C ILE A 178 -5.35 24.50 -15.73
N LYS A 179 -6.11 23.57 -15.16
CA LYS A 179 -7.41 23.83 -14.52
C LYS A 179 -7.30 24.76 -13.30
N GLN A 180 -6.15 24.80 -12.66
CA GLN A 180 -5.87 25.70 -11.52
C GLN A 180 -5.29 27.06 -11.99
N ASP A 181 -5.28 27.32 -13.28
CA ASP A 181 -4.80 28.54 -13.95
C ASP A 181 -3.32 28.87 -13.67
N LEU A 182 -2.47 27.87 -13.39
CA LEU A 182 -1.04 28.08 -13.23
C LEU A 182 -0.40 28.55 -14.56
N PRO A 183 0.64 29.41 -14.51
CA PRO A 183 1.39 29.82 -15.70
C PRO A 183 2.01 28.63 -16.43
N ILE A 184 1.97 28.64 -17.75
CA ILE A 184 2.44 27.51 -18.59
C ILE A 184 3.93 27.18 -18.35
N TYR A 185 4.76 28.20 -18.10
CA TYR A 185 6.18 27.98 -17.79
C TYR A 185 6.36 27.25 -16.43
N GLU A 186 5.55 27.61 -15.44
CA GLU A 186 5.59 27.00 -14.11
C GLU A 186 5.15 25.53 -14.18
N ILE A 187 4.07 25.23 -14.91
CA ILE A 187 3.62 23.87 -15.17
C ILE A 187 4.73 23.02 -15.78
N ALA A 188 5.41 23.56 -16.81
CA ALA A 188 6.51 22.86 -17.46
C ALA A 188 7.58 22.40 -16.45
N TYR A 189 8.02 23.28 -15.57
CA TYR A 189 9.01 22.95 -14.53
C TYR A 189 8.46 21.97 -13.48
N LEU A 190 7.23 22.17 -13.00
CA LEU A 190 6.62 21.30 -11.99
C LEU A 190 6.49 19.83 -12.46
N ILE A 191 6.30 19.62 -13.75
CA ILE A 191 6.21 18.25 -14.31
C ILE A 191 7.54 17.76 -14.91
N GLY A 192 8.64 18.45 -14.60
CA GLY A 192 10.00 18.00 -14.90
C GLY A 192 10.45 18.19 -16.35
N PHE A 193 9.98 19.25 -17.05
CA PHE A 193 10.55 19.68 -18.32
C PHE A 193 11.55 20.81 -18.09
N SER A 194 12.62 20.80 -18.88
CA SER A 194 13.66 21.84 -18.83
C SER A 194 13.23 23.17 -19.47
N ASP A 195 12.23 23.12 -20.33
CA ASP A 195 11.70 24.28 -21.06
C ASP A 195 10.24 24.10 -21.50
N THR A 196 9.58 25.23 -21.73
CA THR A 196 8.17 25.28 -22.14
C THR A 196 7.91 24.77 -23.56
N ALA A 197 8.91 24.83 -24.44
CA ALA A 197 8.74 24.40 -25.83
C ALA A 197 8.67 22.86 -25.91
N ASN A 198 9.53 22.18 -25.16
CA ASN A 198 9.49 20.72 -25.01
C ASN A 198 8.19 20.26 -24.35
N PHE A 199 7.76 20.95 -23.28
CA PHE A 199 6.47 20.69 -22.65
C PHE A 199 5.31 20.86 -23.65
N SER A 200 5.24 21.99 -24.35
CA SER A 200 4.13 22.26 -25.27
C SER A 200 4.03 21.24 -26.40
N ARG A 201 5.17 20.77 -26.92
CA ARG A 201 5.20 19.68 -27.92
C ARG A 201 4.70 18.35 -27.34
N ALA A 202 5.14 18.01 -26.13
CA ALA A 202 4.70 16.80 -25.46
C ALA A 202 3.19 16.85 -25.14
N PHE A 203 2.73 17.95 -24.59
CA PHE A 203 1.31 18.15 -24.25
C PHE A 203 0.40 18.05 -25.49
N LYS A 204 0.82 18.69 -26.60
CA LYS A 204 0.09 18.57 -27.88
C LYS A 204 0.06 17.14 -28.41
N LYS A 205 1.14 16.38 -28.20
CA LYS A 205 1.17 14.95 -28.56
C LYS A 205 0.20 14.13 -27.71
N TRP A 206 0.06 14.44 -26.44
CA TRP A 206 -0.81 13.69 -25.50
C TRP A 206 -2.29 14.02 -25.70
N THR A 207 -2.63 15.31 -25.89
CA THR A 207 -4.01 15.82 -25.87
C THR A 207 -4.55 16.24 -27.24
N GLY A 208 -3.70 16.35 -28.25
CA GLY A 208 -4.04 16.90 -29.56
C GLY A 208 -4.01 18.43 -29.63
N GLN A 209 -3.95 19.14 -28.51
CA GLN A 209 -3.99 20.60 -28.40
C GLN A 209 -2.75 21.15 -27.69
N SER A 210 -2.37 22.39 -27.99
CA SER A 210 -1.37 23.07 -27.18
C SER A 210 -1.93 23.41 -25.76
N PRO A 211 -1.05 23.62 -24.76
CA PRO A 211 -1.51 23.96 -23.40
C PRO A 211 -2.42 25.21 -23.35
N LEU A 212 -2.16 26.22 -24.22
CA LEU A 212 -2.98 27.44 -24.29
C LEU A 212 -4.33 27.18 -24.98
N GLU A 213 -4.38 26.37 -26.03
CA GLU A 213 -5.63 25.95 -26.67
C GLU A 213 -6.48 25.13 -25.72
N TYR A 214 -5.88 24.20 -24.99
CA TYR A 214 -6.55 23.38 -24.00
C TYR A 214 -7.15 24.24 -22.86
N ARG A 215 -6.41 25.23 -22.34
CA ARG A 215 -6.90 26.18 -21.33
C ARG A 215 -8.14 26.93 -21.83
N ARG A 216 -8.08 27.49 -23.05
CA ARG A 216 -9.22 28.21 -23.63
C ARG A 216 -10.45 27.33 -23.82
N SER A 217 -10.27 26.04 -24.07
CA SER A 217 -11.38 25.12 -24.22
C SER A 217 -12.08 24.76 -22.90
N LEU A 218 -11.45 25.02 -21.74
CA LEU A 218 -12.07 24.85 -20.43
C LEU A 218 -12.94 26.03 -20.00
N ASP A 219 -12.71 27.22 -20.59
CA ASP A 219 -13.42 28.47 -20.28
C ASP A 219 -14.71 28.64 -21.14
N ASN A 220 -14.95 27.75 -22.08
CA ASN A 220 -16.13 27.70 -22.93
C ASN A 220 -17.09 26.58 -22.53
#